data_25d2800c97a19e0c780e92732b278ddf
#
_entry.id   25d2800c97a19e0c780e92732b278ddf
#
_cell.length_a   1.000
_cell.length_b   1.000
_cell.length_c   1.000
_cell.angle_alpha   90.00
_cell.angle_beta   90.00
_cell.angle_gamma   90.00
#
_symmetry.space_group_name_H-M   'P 1'
#
loop_
_entity.id
_entity.type
_entity.pdbx_description
1 polymer ?
#
loop_
_entity_poly.entity_id
_entity_poly.type
_entity_poly.pdbx_seq_one_letter_code
_entity_poly.pdbx_strand_id
1 'polypeptide(L)'
;MFHCTERLLLRPAWPEDWQAVYSGIADEGVVRNLASAPWPYSKDDARNFVKSPVDPMFPRFLITRARDAALIGCIGIDMTEGQVELGYWIGRAHWRQGYATEAGRGLIEVASALGHKHLVASHFLDNPASGKVLSKLGFEPTGRMADRHSCGRGEAAPTAEYSLNLAEQSADWQSAA
;
A
#
# COMPACT_ATOMS: atom_id res chain seq x y z
N MET A 1 -5.65 13.40 8.16
CA MET A 1 -4.47 13.80 7.35
C MET A 1 -4.78 13.53 5.89
N PHE A 2 -4.32 14.39 4.97
CA PHE A 2 -4.45 14.27 3.52
C PHE A 2 -3.08 14.55 2.91
N HIS A 3 -2.77 13.92 1.79
CA HIS A 3 -1.54 14.19 1.06
C HIS A 3 -1.84 14.24 -0.44
N CYS A 4 -1.37 15.28 -1.13
CA CYS A 4 -1.54 15.46 -2.57
C CYS A 4 -0.23 15.13 -3.28
N THR A 5 -0.33 14.39 -4.37
CA THR A 5 0.77 14.19 -5.32
C THR A 5 0.40 14.87 -6.65
N GLU A 6 1.17 14.66 -7.71
CA GLU A 6 0.90 15.25 -9.03
C GLU A 6 -0.49 14.86 -9.58
N ARG A 7 -0.88 13.58 -9.44
CA ARG A 7 -2.11 13.03 -10.03
C ARG A 7 -3.08 12.44 -9.00
N LEU A 8 -2.67 12.34 -7.72
CA LEU A 8 -3.41 11.60 -6.70
C LEU A 8 -3.69 12.47 -5.47
N LEU A 9 -4.80 12.18 -4.82
CA LEU A 9 -5.11 12.58 -3.47
C LEU A 9 -5.13 11.32 -2.60
N LEU A 10 -4.24 11.25 -1.62
CA LEU A 10 -4.23 10.26 -0.56
C LEU A 10 -5.08 10.79 0.60
N ARG A 11 -6.16 10.09 0.94
CA ARG A 11 -7.11 10.55 1.96
C ARG A 11 -7.61 9.42 2.84
N PRO A 12 -8.08 9.70 4.06
CA PRO A 12 -8.77 8.72 4.88
C PRO A 12 -9.98 8.14 4.17
N ALA A 13 -10.38 6.94 4.57
CA ALA A 13 -11.65 6.36 4.14
C ALA A 13 -12.83 7.04 4.86
N TRP A 14 -13.93 7.22 4.13
CA TRP A 14 -15.23 7.60 4.68
C TRP A 14 -16.20 6.41 4.59
N PRO A 15 -17.24 6.38 5.42
CA PRO A 15 -18.22 5.27 5.39
C PRO A 15 -18.84 5.03 4.02
N GLU A 16 -19.00 6.06 3.20
CA GLU A 16 -19.61 6.02 1.87
C GLU A 16 -18.70 5.37 0.82
N ASP A 17 -17.40 5.27 1.08
CA ASP A 17 -16.42 4.74 0.12
C ASP A 17 -16.52 3.22 -0.08
N TRP A 18 -17.28 2.50 0.73
CA TRP A 18 -17.30 1.04 0.70
C TRP A 18 -17.64 0.45 -0.68
N GLN A 19 -18.52 1.12 -1.45
CA GLN A 19 -18.90 0.66 -2.79
C GLN A 19 -17.72 0.78 -3.76
N ALA A 20 -17.00 1.89 -3.72
CA ALA A 20 -15.83 2.12 -4.56
C ALA A 20 -14.66 1.22 -4.15
N VAL A 21 -14.46 1.00 -2.84
CA VAL A 21 -13.48 0.02 -2.32
C VAL A 21 -13.85 -1.37 -2.82
N TYR A 22 -15.10 -1.81 -2.65
CA TYR A 22 -15.55 -3.12 -3.13
C TYR A 22 -15.28 -3.29 -4.63
N SER A 23 -15.68 -2.31 -5.45
CA SER A 23 -15.50 -2.37 -6.90
C SER A 23 -14.03 -2.41 -7.33
N GLY A 24 -13.14 -1.78 -6.55
CA GLY A 24 -11.71 -1.71 -6.86
C GLY A 24 -10.91 -2.95 -6.43
N ILE A 25 -11.29 -3.58 -5.31
CA ILE A 25 -10.54 -4.69 -4.72
C ILE A 25 -11.12 -6.07 -5.06
N ALA A 26 -12.43 -6.18 -5.36
CA ALA A 26 -13.12 -7.46 -5.59
C ALA A 26 -12.73 -8.09 -6.95
N ASP A 27 -11.46 -8.34 -7.11
CA ASP A 27 -10.82 -9.04 -8.24
C ASP A 27 -9.80 -10.02 -7.65
N GLU A 28 -9.86 -11.30 -8.03
CA GLU A 28 -8.98 -12.33 -7.50
C GLU A 28 -7.50 -11.99 -7.76
N GLY A 29 -7.18 -11.41 -8.92
CA GLY A 29 -5.83 -10.98 -9.25
C GLY A 29 -5.31 -9.86 -8.37
N VAL A 30 -6.19 -9.06 -7.73
CA VAL A 30 -5.84 -8.07 -6.72
C VAL A 30 -5.71 -8.74 -5.36
N VAL A 31 -6.75 -9.43 -4.91
CA VAL A 31 -6.86 -9.98 -3.55
C VAL A 31 -5.78 -11.01 -3.24
N ARG A 32 -5.43 -11.89 -4.21
CA ARG A 32 -4.39 -12.90 -4.04
C ARG A 32 -3.00 -12.33 -3.70
N ASN A 33 -2.78 -11.05 -3.93
CA ASN A 33 -1.53 -10.35 -3.62
C ASN A 33 -1.55 -9.64 -2.26
N LEU A 34 -2.62 -9.83 -1.49
CA LEU A 34 -2.81 -9.23 -0.17
C LEU A 34 -2.79 -10.31 0.92
N ALA A 35 -2.26 -9.98 2.08
CA ALA A 35 -2.22 -10.91 3.20
C ALA A 35 -3.60 -11.09 3.85
N SER A 36 -4.32 -9.99 4.11
CA SER A 36 -5.51 -9.98 4.98
C SER A 36 -6.86 -9.93 4.26
N ALA A 37 -6.90 -9.57 2.97
CA ALA A 37 -8.15 -9.51 2.22
C ALA A 37 -8.62 -10.92 1.84
N PRO A 38 -9.87 -11.32 2.18
CA PRO A 38 -10.39 -12.65 1.85
C PRO A 38 -10.82 -12.76 0.38
N TRP A 39 -10.90 -13.99 -0.14
CA TRP A 39 -11.52 -14.28 -1.43
C TRP A 39 -12.61 -15.35 -1.27
N PRO A 40 -13.81 -15.16 -1.83
CA PRO A 40 -14.28 -13.94 -2.50
C PRO A 40 -14.41 -12.76 -1.53
N TYR A 41 -14.07 -11.55 -1.99
CA TYR A 41 -14.22 -10.33 -1.21
C TYR A 41 -15.68 -9.87 -1.23
N SER A 42 -16.28 -9.68 -0.07
CA SER A 42 -17.69 -9.35 0.08
C SER A 42 -17.94 -7.85 0.27
N LYS A 43 -19.19 -7.42 0.09
CA LYS A 43 -19.61 -6.04 0.41
C LYS A 43 -19.47 -5.72 1.89
N ASP A 44 -19.61 -6.70 2.76
CA ASP A 44 -19.47 -6.51 4.22
C ASP A 44 -17.99 -6.36 4.58
N ASP A 45 -17.07 -7.05 3.90
CA ASP A 45 -15.63 -6.80 4.06
C ASP A 45 -15.28 -5.35 3.71
N ALA A 46 -15.83 -4.82 2.61
CA ALA A 46 -15.61 -3.42 2.24
C ALA A 46 -16.19 -2.44 3.27
N ARG A 47 -17.40 -2.71 3.80
CA ARG A 47 -18.01 -1.88 4.85
C ARG A 47 -17.20 -1.91 6.13
N ASN A 48 -16.69 -3.07 6.52
CA ASN A 48 -15.85 -3.23 7.69
C ASN A 48 -14.52 -2.53 7.50
N PHE A 49 -13.90 -2.66 6.32
CA PHE A 49 -12.64 -2.02 5.98
C PHE A 49 -12.70 -0.49 6.13
N VAL A 50 -13.73 0.18 5.58
CA VAL A 50 -13.83 1.64 5.67
C VAL A 50 -14.17 2.14 7.08
N LYS A 51 -14.76 1.30 7.92
CA LYS A 51 -15.10 1.62 9.33
C LYS A 51 -13.98 1.27 10.30
N SER A 52 -13.00 0.48 9.88
CA SER A 52 -11.90 0.08 10.77
C SER A 52 -11.14 1.30 11.27
N PRO A 53 -10.88 1.41 12.57
CA PRO A 53 -10.09 2.50 13.12
C PRO A 53 -8.69 2.50 12.50
N VAL A 54 -8.13 3.68 12.36
CA VAL A 54 -6.76 3.88 11.84
C VAL A 54 -5.98 4.68 12.88
N ASP A 55 -4.86 4.15 13.32
CA ASP A 55 -3.92 4.88 14.18
C ASP A 55 -3.30 6.03 13.34
N PRO A 56 -3.31 7.28 13.84
CA PRO A 56 -2.67 8.40 13.15
C PRO A 56 -1.17 8.21 12.88
N MET A 57 -0.47 7.39 13.67
CA MET A 57 0.94 7.06 13.45
C MET A 57 1.12 6.00 12.35
N PHE A 58 0.09 5.23 12.04
CA PHE A 58 0.09 4.20 11.00
C PHE A 58 -1.03 4.47 10.00
N PRO A 59 -0.93 5.56 9.19
CA PRO A 59 -2.01 5.99 8.32
C PRO A 59 -2.29 4.99 7.21
N ARG A 60 -3.59 4.87 6.91
CA ARG A 60 -4.11 4.15 5.74
C ARG A 60 -4.93 5.12 4.90
N PHE A 61 -4.56 5.26 3.64
CA PHE A 61 -5.18 6.18 2.70
C PHE A 61 -5.86 5.43 1.56
N LEU A 62 -7.05 5.89 1.20
CA LEU A 62 -7.60 5.63 -0.11
C LEU A 62 -6.85 6.48 -1.15
N ILE A 63 -6.54 5.86 -2.29
CA ILE A 63 -5.89 6.53 -3.42
C ILE A 63 -6.97 6.99 -4.37
N THR A 64 -7.16 8.29 -4.52
CA THR A 64 -8.12 8.88 -5.46
C THR A 64 -7.40 9.69 -6.52
N ARG A 65 -7.86 9.59 -7.77
CA ARG A 65 -7.32 10.37 -8.88
C ARG A 65 -7.82 11.81 -8.79
N ALA A 66 -6.90 12.79 -8.84
CA ALA A 66 -7.24 14.21 -8.69
C ALA A 66 -8.21 14.73 -9.77
N ARG A 67 -8.08 14.24 -11.02
CA ARG A 67 -8.85 14.74 -12.18
C ARG A 67 -10.34 14.40 -12.14
N ASP A 68 -10.75 13.32 -11.48
CA ASP A 68 -12.13 12.81 -11.51
C ASP A 68 -12.60 12.21 -10.17
N ALA A 69 -11.78 12.33 -9.13
CA ALA A 69 -12.02 11.79 -7.80
C ALA A 69 -12.28 10.27 -7.76
N ALA A 70 -11.95 9.53 -8.83
CA ALA A 70 -12.13 8.09 -8.88
C ALA A 70 -11.21 7.41 -7.86
N LEU A 71 -11.78 6.55 -7.00
CA LEU A 71 -11.02 5.69 -6.10
C LEU A 71 -10.35 4.60 -6.95
N ILE A 72 -9.04 4.50 -6.87
CA ILE A 72 -8.23 3.57 -7.67
C ILE A 72 -7.43 2.57 -6.84
N GLY A 73 -7.38 2.72 -5.52
CA GLY A 73 -6.62 1.84 -4.65
C GLY A 73 -6.58 2.28 -3.21
N CYS A 74 -5.71 1.64 -2.47
CA CYS A 74 -5.40 1.97 -1.07
C CYS A 74 -3.91 1.76 -0.82
N ILE A 75 -3.35 2.57 0.07
CA ILE A 75 -1.97 2.45 0.54
C ILE A 75 -1.89 2.82 2.02
N GLY A 76 -1.01 2.17 2.76
CA GLY A 76 -0.83 2.48 4.18
C GLY A 76 0.41 1.85 4.74
N ILE A 77 0.68 2.20 5.99
CA ILE A 77 1.65 1.50 6.84
C ILE A 77 0.93 0.93 8.05
N ASP A 78 1.44 -0.17 8.58
CA ASP A 78 0.94 -0.81 9.80
C ASP A 78 2.10 -1.42 10.58
N MET A 79 1.87 -1.71 11.86
CA MET A 79 2.84 -2.42 12.69
C MET A 79 2.64 -3.93 12.49
N THR A 80 3.60 -4.58 11.86
CA THR A 80 3.59 -6.02 11.60
C THR A 80 4.86 -6.63 12.17
N GLU A 81 4.74 -7.58 13.09
CA GLU A 81 5.88 -8.29 13.72
C GLU A 81 6.97 -7.36 14.28
N GLY A 82 6.56 -6.20 14.83
CA GLY A 82 7.48 -5.22 15.39
C GLY A 82 8.17 -4.30 14.38
N GLN A 83 7.79 -4.38 13.10
CA GLN A 83 8.30 -3.54 12.03
C GLN A 83 7.18 -2.72 11.39
N VAL A 84 7.49 -1.54 10.90
CA VAL A 84 6.52 -0.71 10.16
C VAL A 84 6.49 -1.16 8.71
N GLU A 85 5.40 -1.82 8.32
CA GLU A 85 5.25 -2.40 6.99
C GLU A 85 4.38 -1.53 6.08
N LEU A 86 4.89 -1.24 4.89
CA LEU A 86 4.14 -0.60 3.80
C LEU A 86 3.37 -1.65 3.01
N GLY A 87 2.06 -1.42 2.85
CA GLY A 87 1.19 -2.24 2.02
C GLY A 87 0.30 -1.39 1.11
N TYR A 88 -0.03 -1.92 -0.06
CA TYR A 88 -0.94 -1.24 -1.00
C TYR A 88 -1.66 -2.22 -1.91
N TRP A 89 -2.74 -1.75 -2.51
CA TRP A 89 -3.34 -2.35 -3.70
C TRP A 89 -3.82 -1.26 -4.67
N ILE A 90 -3.82 -1.60 -5.93
CA ILE A 90 -4.39 -0.80 -7.02
C ILE A 90 -5.40 -1.66 -7.76
N GLY A 91 -6.58 -1.12 -8.03
CA GLY A 91 -7.60 -1.80 -8.82
C GLY A 91 -7.08 -2.16 -10.20
N ARG A 92 -7.45 -3.35 -10.71
CA ARG A 92 -6.90 -3.95 -11.93
C ARG A 92 -6.93 -3.01 -13.16
N ALA A 93 -8.00 -2.24 -13.32
CA ALA A 93 -8.15 -1.30 -14.43
C ALA A 93 -7.12 -0.14 -14.41
N HIS A 94 -6.40 0.02 -13.30
CA HIS A 94 -5.44 1.11 -13.08
C HIS A 94 -3.99 0.65 -13.00
N TRP A 95 -3.72 -0.64 -13.29
CA TRP A 95 -2.37 -1.19 -13.30
C TRP A 95 -1.50 -0.59 -14.42
N ARG A 96 -0.19 -0.67 -14.24
CA ARG A 96 0.83 -0.23 -15.22
C ARG A 96 0.78 1.26 -15.60
N GLN A 97 0.12 2.09 -14.80
CA GLN A 97 0.01 3.54 -15.01
C GLN A 97 0.88 4.37 -14.05
N GLY A 98 1.71 3.70 -13.24
CA GLY A 98 2.62 4.36 -12.30
C GLY A 98 1.98 4.79 -10.97
N TYR A 99 0.68 4.62 -10.79
CA TYR A 99 -0.04 5.08 -9.59
C TYR A 99 0.46 4.47 -8.28
N ALA A 100 0.84 3.19 -8.28
CA ALA A 100 1.41 2.57 -7.07
C ALA A 100 2.73 3.24 -6.64
N THR A 101 3.60 3.53 -7.59
CA THR A 101 4.87 4.22 -7.30
C THR A 101 4.64 5.66 -6.84
N GLU A 102 3.72 6.38 -7.46
CA GLU A 102 3.38 7.75 -7.07
C GLU A 102 2.76 7.81 -5.67
N ALA A 103 1.77 6.95 -5.39
CA ALA A 103 1.16 6.85 -4.06
C ALA A 103 2.19 6.42 -3.00
N GLY A 104 3.11 5.51 -3.35
CA GLY A 104 4.18 5.07 -2.46
C GLY A 104 5.12 6.20 -2.06
N ARG A 105 5.51 7.07 -3.00
CA ARG A 105 6.32 8.26 -2.69
C ARG A 105 5.60 9.18 -1.71
N GLY A 106 4.32 9.49 -1.97
CA GLY A 106 3.53 10.30 -1.07
C GLY A 106 3.38 9.70 0.33
N LEU A 107 3.21 8.37 0.44
CA LEU A 107 3.18 7.71 1.75
C LEU A 107 4.54 7.76 2.46
N ILE A 108 5.64 7.60 1.75
CA ILE A 108 7.00 7.69 2.30
C ILE A 108 7.26 9.10 2.88
N GLU A 109 6.84 10.16 2.20
CA GLU A 109 6.90 11.55 2.70
C GLU A 109 6.10 11.69 4.01
N VAL A 110 4.87 11.16 4.05
CA VAL A 110 4.03 11.16 5.26
C VAL A 110 4.69 10.36 6.39
N ALA A 111 5.19 9.16 6.12
CA ALA A 111 5.86 8.33 7.12
C ALA A 111 7.11 9.02 7.70
N SER A 112 7.91 9.67 6.86
CA SER A 112 9.07 10.46 7.29
C SER A 112 8.65 11.65 8.18
N ALA A 113 7.59 12.37 7.81
CA ALA A 113 7.05 13.49 8.58
C ALA A 113 6.48 13.04 9.94
N LEU A 114 5.94 11.82 10.03
CA LEU A 114 5.50 11.21 11.29
C LEU A 114 6.67 10.71 12.17
N GLY A 115 7.90 10.75 11.67
CA GLY A 115 9.10 10.39 12.42
C GLY A 115 9.51 8.92 12.29
N HIS A 116 8.88 8.14 11.43
CA HIS A 116 9.36 6.79 11.12
C HIS A 116 10.77 6.84 10.52
N LYS A 117 11.61 5.87 10.85
CA LYS A 117 13.01 5.82 10.39
C LYS A 117 13.25 4.69 9.39
N HIS A 118 12.49 3.63 9.52
CA HIS A 118 12.61 2.44 8.68
C HIS A 118 11.23 1.95 8.29
N LEU A 119 11.10 1.51 7.04
CA LEU A 119 9.95 0.79 6.55
C LEU A 119 10.41 -0.56 6.00
N VAL A 120 9.57 -1.57 6.15
CA VAL A 120 9.68 -2.83 5.42
C VAL A 120 8.51 -2.97 4.47
N ALA A 121 8.66 -3.81 3.47
CA ALA A 121 7.58 -4.21 2.58
C ALA A 121 7.86 -5.60 2.04
N SER A 122 6.81 -6.35 1.74
CA SER A 122 6.96 -7.69 1.16
C SER A 122 6.09 -7.83 -0.08
N HIS A 123 6.51 -8.68 -1.01
CA HIS A 123 5.64 -9.12 -2.09
C HIS A 123 5.73 -10.62 -2.31
N PHE A 124 4.64 -11.24 -2.75
CA PHE A 124 4.66 -12.64 -3.19
C PHE A 124 5.55 -12.79 -4.42
N LEU A 125 6.34 -13.87 -4.49
CA LEU A 125 7.31 -14.07 -5.56
C LEU A 125 6.67 -14.14 -6.95
N ASP A 126 5.42 -14.57 -7.03
CA ASP A 126 4.63 -14.60 -8.27
C ASP A 126 4.00 -13.25 -8.65
N ASN A 127 4.30 -12.19 -7.87
CA ASN A 127 3.94 -10.80 -8.17
C ASN A 127 5.19 -9.90 -8.37
N PRO A 128 6.01 -10.13 -9.41
CA PRO A 128 7.22 -9.34 -9.63
C PRO A 128 6.94 -7.86 -9.94
N ALA A 129 5.70 -7.52 -10.29
CA ALA A 129 5.29 -6.13 -10.51
C ALA A 129 5.39 -5.30 -9.22
N SER A 130 5.02 -5.90 -8.06
CA SER A 130 5.16 -5.25 -6.77
C SER A 130 6.64 -5.04 -6.41
N GLY A 131 7.50 -6.03 -6.63
CA GLY A 131 8.95 -5.87 -6.41
C GLY A 131 9.55 -4.71 -7.23
N LYS A 132 9.11 -4.54 -8.49
CA LYS A 132 9.53 -3.39 -9.33
C LYS A 132 9.05 -2.04 -8.77
N VAL A 133 7.86 -2.01 -8.16
CA VAL A 133 7.36 -0.79 -7.48
C VAL A 133 8.24 -0.49 -6.27
N LEU A 134 8.51 -1.47 -5.41
CA LEU A 134 9.37 -1.31 -4.23
C LEU A 134 10.76 -0.80 -4.60
N SER A 135 11.40 -1.39 -5.62
CA SER A 135 12.70 -0.91 -6.11
C SER A 135 12.65 0.54 -6.61
N LYS A 136 11.57 0.96 -7.30
CA LYS A 136 11.38 2.36 -7.75
C LYS A 136 11.13 3.34 -6.60
N LEU A 137 10.71 2.86 -5.44
CA LEU A 137 10.52 3.61 -4.22
C LEU A 137 11.81 3.70 -3.38
N GLY A 138 12.89 3.05 -3.81
CA GLY A 138 14.16 3.01 -3.11
C GLY A 138 14.26 1.90 -2.05
N PHE A 139 13.30 0.99 -1.98
CA PHE A 139 13.44 -0.17 -1.13
C PHE A 139 14.49 -1.13 -1.69
N GLU A 140 15.33 -1.64 -0.80
CA GLU A 140 16.37 -2.62 -1.11
C GLU A 140 15.97 -4.02 -0.61
N PRO A 141 16.24 -5.09 -1.38
CA PRO A 141 15.96 -6.44 -0.92
C PRO A 141 16.83 -6.78 0.29
N THR A 142 16.21 -7.32 1.35
CA THR A 142 16.93 -7.75 2.57
C THR A 142 17.58 -9.13 2.42
N GLY A 143 17.24 -9.86 1.37
CA GLY A 143 17.62 -11.26 1.17
C GLY A 143 16.75 -12.24 1.97
N ARG A 144 15.84 -11.78 2.82
CA ARG A 144 14.92 -12.64 3.56
C ARG A 144 13.76 -13.08 2.67
N MET A 145 13.49 -14.37 2.72
CA MET A 145 12.31 -15.00 2.14
C MET A 145 11.55 -15.71 3.25
N ALA A 146 10.23 -15.61 3.22
CA ALA A 146 9.35 -16.28 4.17
C ALA A 146 8.03 -16.67 3.51
N ASP A 147 7.44 -17.77 3.94
CA ASP A 147 6.09 -18.09 3.56
C ASP A 147 5.13 -17.21 4.37
N ARG A 148 4.25 -16.50 3.66
CA ARG A 148 3.25 -15.64 4.27
C ARG A 148 1.86 -16.11 3.89
N HIS A 149 1.01 -16.28 4.90
CA HIS A 149 -0.39 -16.62 4.67
C HIS A 149 -1.11 -15.47 3.93
N SER A 150 -1.91 -15.83 2.95
CA SER A 150 -2.82 -14.91 2.26
C SER A 150 -4.25 -15.42 2.41
N CYS A 151 -5.11 -14.61 3.02
CA CYS A 151 -6.53 -14.95 3.12
C CYS A 151 -7.17 -15.09 1.73
N GLY A 152 -6.69 -14.31 0.75
CA GLY A 152 -7.17 -14.39 -0.63
C GLY A 152 -6.72 -15.62 -1.40
N ARG A 153 -5.63 -16.27 -0.97
CA ARG A 153 -5.17 -17.55 -1.53
C ARG A 153 -5.71 -18.74 -0.75
N GLY A 154 -6.07 -18.55 0.53
CA GLY A 154 -6.41 -19.62 1.45
C GLY A 154 -5.21 -20.46 1.89
N GLU A 155 -3.98 -20.04 1.57
CA GLU A 155 -2.74 -20.76 1.85
C GLU A 155 -1.56 -19.81 2.05
N ALA A 156 -0.45 -20.32 2.55
CA ALA A 156 0.82 -19.61 2.59
C ALA A 156 1.53 -19.69 1.25
N ALA A 157 2.21 -18.61 0.87
CA ALA A 157 3.00 -18.55 -0.35
C ALA A 157 4.31 -17.77 -0.10
N PRO A 158 5.38 -18.08 -0.85
CA PRO A 158 6.68 -17.46 -0.63
C PRO A 158 6.66 -15.96 -0.99
N THR A 159 7.26 -15.16 -0.10
CA THR A 159 7.45 -13.72 -0.23
C THR A 159 8.91 -13.33 -0.16
N ALA A 160 9.27 -12.22 -0.78
CA ALA A 160 10.55 -11.54 -0.62
C ALA A 160 10.35 -10.25 0.17
N GLU A 161 11.21 -10.01 1.16
CA GLU A 161 11.20 -8.83 2.01
C GLU A 161 12.17 -7.76 1.48
N TYR A 162 11.75 -6.52 1.61
CA TYR A 162 12.49 -5.31 1.27
C TYR A 162 12.49 -4.34 2.45
N SER A 163 13.52 -3.51 2.55
CA SER A 163 13.63 -2.47 3.57
C SER A 163 13.97 -1.11 2.97
N LEU A 164 13.57 -0.05 3.66
CA LEU A 164 13.86 1.34 3.28
C LEU A 164 14.28 2.12 4.52
N ASN A 165 15.45 2.78 4.45
CA ASN A 165 15.92 3.72 5.46
C ASN A 165 15.48 5.14 5.09
N LEU A 166 14.52 5.70 5.84
CA LEU A 166 13.97 7.03 5.59
C LEU A 166 14.96 8.17 5.97
N ALA A 167 15.92 7.89 6.84
CA ALA A 167 16.91 8.90 7.25
C ALA A 167 17.87 9.26 6.11
N GLU A 168 18.18 8.32 5.23
CA GLU A 168 19.04 8.53 4.07
C GLU A 168 18.34 9.28 2.95
N GLN A 169 17.06 9.01 2.72
CA GLN A 169 16.28 9.71 1.69
C GLN A 169 16.07 11.21 1.99
N SER A 170 15.99 11.59 3.27
CA SER A 170 15.86 13.01 3.65
C SER A 170 17.08 13.85 3.26
N ALA A 171 18.25 13.25 3.12
CA ALA A 171 19.48 13.92 2.72
C ALA A 171 19.53 14.20 1.21
N ASP A 172 19.03 13.27 0.39
CA ASP A 172 19.04 13.40 -1.08
C ASP A 172 18.06 14.47 -1.59
N TRP A 173 16.94 14.66 -0.90
CA TRP A 173 15.93 15.67 -1.27
C TRP A 173 16.36 17.10 -0.90
N GLN A 174 17.15 17.28 0.18
CA GLN A 174 17.71 18.57 0.56
C GLN A 174 18.88 19.01 -0.35
N SER A 175 19.53 18.07 -1.01
CA SER A 175 20.64 18.36 -1.93
C SER A 175 20.18 18.61 -3.38
N ALA A 176 18.90 18.37 -3.70
CA ALA A 176 18.32 18.55 -5.03
C ALA A 176 17.42 19.82 -5.15
N ALA A 177 17.27 20.60 -4.08
CA ALA A 177 16.54 21.87 -4.00
C ALA A 177 17.49 23.06 -4.00
#